data_1bac1624fd7854a3e7db6199c53c69f5
#
_entry.id   1bac1624fd7854a3e7db6199c53c69f5
#
_cell.length_a   1.000
_cell.length_b   1.000
_cell.length_c   1.000
_cell.angle_alpha   90.00
_cell.angle_beta   90.00
_cell.angle_gamma   90.00
#
_symmetry.space_group_name_H-M   'P 1'
#
loop_
_entity.id
_entity.type
_entity.pdbx_description
1 polymer ?
#
loop_
_entity_poly.entity_id
_entity_poly.type
_entity_poly.pdbx_seq_one_letter_code
_entity_poly.pdbx_strand_id
1 'polypeptide(L)' 'MPLNNRLKEYRAKINVNQTEMGNLVGVSRQTISQIERGDYSPSVTLALKIAKVLNVSVEDIFSYEEEK' A
#
# COMPACT_ATOMS: atom_id res chain seq x y z
N MET A 1 14.14 -4.08 4.19
CA MET A 1 13.65 -3.97 2.80
C MET A 1 13.88 -2.57 2.28
N PRO A 2 14.39 -2.43 1.05
CA PRO A 2 14.58 -1.10 0.48
C PRO A 2 13.29 -0.40 0.08
N LEU A 3 12.17 -1.13 0.00
CA LEU A 3 10.90 -0.53 -0.33
C LEU A 3 10.20 -0.05 0.93
N ASN A 4 9.99 1.26 1.01
CA ASN A 4 9.24 1.88 2.09
C ASN A 4 7.84 2.22 1.60
N ASN A 5 6.88 2.30 2.52
CA ASN A 5 5.54 2.68 2.13
C ASN A 5 4.86 3.52 3.22
N ARG A 6 3.88 4.30 2.76
CA ARG A 6 3.04 5.14 3.61
C ARG A 6 1.58 4.72 3.49
N LEU A 7 1.34 3.46 3.18
CA LEU A 7 -0.01 2.94 2.95
C LEU A 7 -0.91 3.15 4.17
N LYS A 8 -0.40 2.82 5.36
CA LYS A 8 -1.17 2.99 6.60
C LYS A 8 -1.59 4.44 6.80
N GLU A 9 -0.67 5.38 6.53
CA GLU A 9 -0.92 6.81 6.68
C GLU A 9 -2.01 7.28 5.72
N TYR A 10 -1.92 6.92 4.45
CA TYR A 10 -2.93 7.29 3.45
C TYR A 10 -4.25 6.61 3.71
N ARG A 11 -4.23 5.34 4.14
CA ARG A 11 -5.43 4.62 4.50
C ARG A 11 -6.16 5.33 5.65
N ALA A 12 -5.42 5.78 6.64
CA ALA A 12 -5.99 6.51 7.76
C ALA A 12 -6.65 7.82 7.33
N LYS A 13 -6.08 8.48 6.33
CA LYS A 13 -6.65 9.74 5.82
C LYS A 13 -8.04 9.58 5.22
N ILE A 14 -8.32 8.43 4.61
CA ILE A 14 -9.65 8.16 4.05
C ILE A 14 -10.50 7.32 5.00
N ASN A 15 -10.00 7.07 6.20
CA ASN A 15 -10.73 6.44 7.28
C ASN A 15 -11.22 5.03 6.96
N VAL A 16 -10.39 4.23 6.30
CA VAL A 16 -10.68 2.81 6.03
C VAL A 16 -9.71 1.93 6.80
N ASN A 17 -10.21 0.78 7.26
CA ASN A 17 -9.35 -0.19 7.92
C ASN A 17 -8.71 -1.13 6.90
N GLN A 18 -7.87 -2.05 7.38
CA GLN A 18 -7.15 -2.99 6.52
C GLN A 18 -8.09 -3.90 5.73
N THR A 19 -9.16 -4.37 6.37
CA THR A 19 -10.15 -5.22 5.71
C THR A 19 -10.85 -4.47 4.59
N GLU A 20 -11.29 -3.25 4.86
CA GLU A 20 -11.96 -2.42 3.86
C GLU A 20 -11.01 -2.11 2.69
N MET A 21 -9.76 -1.78 2.98
CA MET A 21 -8.77 -1.52 1.95
C MET A 21 -8.55 -2.75 1.06
N GLY A 22 -8.43 -3.92 1.69
CA GLY A 22 -8.30 -5.18 0.96
C GLY A 22 -9.48 -5.42 0.02
N ASN A 23 -10.69 -5.19 0.50
CA ASN A 23 -11.90 -5.33 -0.33
C ASN A 23 -11.90 -4.37 -1.51
N LEU A 24 -11.43 -3.14 -1.31
CA LEU A 24 -11.41 -2.14 -2.37
C LEU A 24 -10.42 -2.48 -3.49
N VAL A 25 -9.33 -3.15 -3.17
CA VAL A 25 -8.30 -3.47 -4.16
C VAL A 25 -8.24 -4.97 -4.51
N GLY A 26 -9.12 -5.78 -3.91
CA GLY A 26 -9.27 -7.18 -4.30
C GLY A 26 -8.25 -8.12 -3.68
N VAL A 27 -7.76 -7.82 -2.48
CA VAL A 27 -6.85 -8.71 -1.74
C VAL A 27 -7.32 -8.87 -0.30
N SER A 28 -6.71 -9.81 0.41
CA SER A 28 -7.06 -10.06 1.81
C SER A 28 -6.51 -8.98 2.74
N ARG A 29 -7.10 -8.88 3.93
CA ARG A 29 -6.58 -8.03 5.00
C ARG A 29 -5.12 -8.38 5.31
N GLN A 30 -4.80 -9.67 5.30
CA GLN A 30 -3.43 -10.12 5.57
C GLN A 30 -2.43 -9.55 4.57
N THR A 31 -2.81 -9.50 3.29
CA THR A 31 -1.96 -8.93 2.26
C THR A 31 -1.71 -7.45 2.52
N ILE A 32 -2.74 -6.70 2.87
CA ILE A 32 -2.60 -5.28 3.21
C ILE A 32 -1.66 -5.12 4.41
N SER A 33 -1.85 -5.93 5.45
CA SER A 33 -0.99 -5.90 6.63
C SER A 33 0.46 -6.17 6.29
N GLN A 34 0.72 -7.16 5.43
CA GLN A 34 2.08 -7.50 5.01
C GLN A 34 2.74 -6.39 4.22
N ILE A 35 1.97 -5.72 3.35
CA ILE A 35 2.48 -4.57 2.61
C ILE A 35 2.88 -3.45 3.58
N GLU A 36 2.01 -3.14 4.53
CA GLU A 36 2.25 -2.06 5.48
C GLU A 36 3.47 -2.31 6.35
N ARG A 37 3.75 -3.57 6.68
CA ARG A 37 4.94 -3.93 7.46
C ARG A 37 6.21 -4.01 6.62
N GLY A 38 6.11 -3.94 5.30
CA GLY A 38 7.25 -4.07 4.41
C GLY A 38 7.64 -5.53 4.14
N ASP A 39 6.78 -6.48 4.50
CA ASP A 39 7.04 -7.92 4.32
C ASP A 39 6.66 -8.44 2.95
N TYR A 40 5.94 -7.64 2.17
CA TYR A 40 5.45 -8.04 0.87
C TYR A 40 5.44 -6.84 -0.08
N SER A 41 6.07 -7.01 -1.23
CA SER A 41 6.06 -5.99 -2.28
C SER A 41 4.89 -6.27 -3.22
N PRO A 42 3.96 -5.33 -3.37
CA PRO A 42 2.82 -5.54 -4.25
C PRO A 42 3.26 -5.56 -5.72
N SER A 43 2.49 -6.26 -6.55
CA SER A 43 2.66 -6.21 -7.99
C SER A 43 2.40 -4.78 -8.47
N VAL A 44 2.85 -4.48 -9.69
CA VAL A 44 2.57 -3.16 -10.29
C VAL A 44 1.07 -2.94 -10.39
N THR A 45 0.31 -3.96 -10.79
CA THR A 45 -1.15 -3.86 -10.89
C THR A 45 -1.76 -3.50 -9.54
N LEU A 46 -1.36 -4.21 -8.49
CA LEU A 46 -1.91 -3.94 -7.16
C LEU A 46 -1.50 -2.56 -6.66
N ALA A 47 -0.26 -2.16 -6.88
CA ALA A 47 0.21 -0.82 -6.49
C ALA A 47 -0.60 0.28 -7.17
N LEU A 48 -0.90 0.11 -8.46
CA LEU A 48 -1.70 1.07 -9.22
C LEU A 48 -3.15 1.12 -8.71
N LYS A 49 -3.73 -0.04 -8.36
CA LYS A 49 -5.08 -0.08 -7.78
C LYS A 49 -5.13 0.64 -6.44
N ILE A 50 -4.14 0.42 -5.59
CA ILE A 50 -4.04 1.09 -4.30
C ILE A 50 -3.96 2.60 -4.49
N ALA A 51 -3.09 3.05 -5.37
CA ALA A 51 -2.91 4.47 -5.66
C ALA A 51 -4.21 5.10 -6.15
N LYS A 52 -4.93 4.39 -7.02
CA LYS A 52 -6.19 4.90 -7.56
C LYS A 52 -7.26 5.04 -6.49
N VAL A 53 -7.39 4.04 -5.61
CA VAL A 53 -8.34 4.09 -4.50
C VAL A 53 -8.02 5.25 -3.56
N LEU A 54 -6.74 5.48 -3.30
CA LEU A 54 -6.29 6.55 -2.41
C LEU A 54 -6.23 7.92 -3.11
N ASN A 55 -6.39 7.92 -4.42
CA ASN A 55 -6.35 9.14 -5.25
C ASN A 55 -5.01 9.88 -5.13
N VAL A 56 -3.94 9.13 -5.15
CA VAL A 56 -2.56 9.64 -5.12
C VAL A 56 -1.72 8.85 -6.12
N SER A 57 -0.48 9.26 -6.31
CA SER A 57 0.42 8.50 -7.19
C SER A 57 1.05 7.34 -6.43
N VAL A 58 1.56 6.36 -7.18
CA VAL A 58 2.29 5.23 -6.57
C VAL A 58 3.48 5.75 -5.79
N GLU A 59 4.17 6.76 -6.30
CA GLU A 59 5.35 7.33 -5.65
C GLU A 59 5.01 8.07 -4.36
N ASP A 60 3.77 8.50 -4.18
CA ASP A 60 3.33 9.08 -2.91
C ASP A 60 3.26 8.02 -1.81
N ILE A 61 2.95 6.78 -2.20
CA ILE A 61 2.74 5.68 -1.25
C ILE A 61 4.02 4.88 -1.05
N PHE A 62 4.72 4.56 -2.14
CA PHE A 62 5.88 3.67 -2.12
C PHE A 62 7.13 4.42 -2.53
N SER A 63 8.21 4.17 -1.84
CA SER A 63 9.51 4.72 -2.19
C SER A 63 10.58 3.65 -2.04
N TYR A 64 11.61 3.75 -2.85
CA TYR A 64 12.71 2.82 -2.84
C TYR A 64 13.96 3.52 -2.30
N GLU A 65 14.54 2.97 -1.26
CA GLU A 65 15.79 3.47 -0.71
C GLU A 65 16.93 2.59 -1.16
N GLU A 66 17.91 3.19 -1.81
CA GLU A 66 19.13 2.48 -2.15
C GLU A 66 20.08 2.49 -0.97
N GLU A 67 20.60 1.33 -0.64
CA GLU A 67 21.67 1.24 0.33
C GLU A 67 22.99 1.58 -0.36
N LYS A 68 23.78 2.39 0.31
CA LYS A 68 25.11 2.74 -0.19
C LYS A 68 26.17 1.88 0.45
#